data_1d61601186c46551b2181551645ab976
#
_entry.id   1d61601186c46551b2181551645ab976
#
_cell.length_a   1.000
_cell.length_b   1.000
_cell.length_c   1.000
_cell.angle_alpha   90.00
_cell.angle_beta   90.00
_cell.angle_gamma   90.00
#
_symmetry.space_group_name_H-M   'P 1'
#
loop_
_entity.id
_entity.type
_entity.pdbx_description
1 polymer ?
#
loop_
_entity_poly.entity_id
_entity_poly.type
_entity_poly.pdbx_seq_one_letter_code
_entity_poly.pdbx_strand_id
1 'polypeptide(L)'
;MDNKMDLITTLKQTFEEDIENLGYELVDIDFRTTKEGRMLTFYIYDEDGITVDDCEKVSNFLDEKLDELDLIKGQYYLEVSSQDLSRPLKTDRDLIRNYQELLKVKLKTGDFFLGYIEEINEDDLVFRVEKDKKEEKVSVNREDIKKINIEIVF
;
A
#
# COMPACT_ATOMS: atom_id res chain seq x y z
N MET A 1 21.11 14.54 -11.55
CA MET A 1 19.91 14.24 -12.34
C MET A 1 18.88 13.56 -11.46
N ASP A 2 17.75 14.23 -11.27
CA ASP A 2 16.71 13.70 -10.41
C ASP A 2 15.97 12.59 -11.12
N ASN A 3 16.00 11.39 -10.55
CA ASN A 3 15.19 10.31 -11.07
C ASN A 3 13.93 10.16 -10.19
N LYS A 4 13.04 9.29 -10.63
CA LYS A 4 11.78 9.03 -9.95
C LYS A 4 11.97 8.61 -8.49
N MET A 5 12.98 7.80 -8.21
CA MET A 5 13.26 7.29 -6.86
C MET A 5 13.69 8.40 -5.91
N ASP A 6 14.54 9.31 -6.39
CA ASP A 6 15.00 10.45 -5.58
C ASP A 6 13.85 11.38 -5.26
N LEU A 7 12.96 11.61 -6.21
CA LEU A 7 11.78 12.44 -5.99
C LEU A 7 10.85 11.82 -4.94
N ILE A 8 10.58 10.52 -5.04
CA ILE A 8 9.73 9.81 -4.07
C ILE A 8 10.34 9.87 -2.68
N THR A 9 11.65 9.67 -2.56
CA THR A 9 12.35 9.76 -1.26
C THR A 9 12.21 11.17 -0.67
N THR A 10 12.40 12.19 -1.49
CA THR A 10 12.24 13.57 -1.05
C THR A 10 10.82 13.87 -0.59
N LEU A 11 9.83 13.41 -1.33
CA LEU A 11 8.43 13.60 -0.98
C LEU A 11 8.07 12.89 0.34
N LYS A 12 8.56 11.67 0.53
CA LYS A 12 8.35 10.95 1.79
C LYS A 12 8.94 11.71 2.98
N GLN A 13 10.17 12.14 2.85
CA GLN A 13 10.85 12.89 3.91
C GLN A 13 10.15 14.22 4.21
N THR A 14 9.61 14.85 3.19
CA THR A 14 8.96 16.15 3.32
C THR A 14 7.58 16.03 3.99
N PHE A 15 6.80 15.03 3.63
CA PHE A 15 5.38 14.96 4.00
C PHE A 15 5.01 13.92 5.04
N GLU A 16 5.92 13.00 5.39
CA GLU A 16 5.60 11.92 6.34
C GLU A 16 5.10 12.46 7.67
N GLU A 17 5.83 13.41 8.24
CA GLU A 17 5.47 14.02 9.53
C GLU A 17 4.17 14.83 9.42
N ASP A 18 4.02 15.59 8.34
CA ASP A 18 2.83 16.41 8.12
C ASP A 18 1.57 15.55 8.04
N ILE A 19 1.66 14.42 7.35
CA ILE A 19 0.53 13.49 7.23
C ILE A 19 0.22 12.84 8.58
N GLU A 20 1.25 12.48 9.36
CA GLU A 20 1.07 11.97 10.71
C GLU A 20 0.37 13.01 11.60
N ASN A 21 0.74 14.27 11.47
CA ASN A 21 0.11 15.36 12.23
C ASN A 21 -1.36 15.56 11.86
N LEU A 22 -1.75 15.18 10.65
CA LEU A 22 -3.16 15.21 10.23
C LEU A 22 -3.96 14.02 10.76
N GLY A 23 -3.29 13.03 11.36
CA GLY A 23 -3.93 11.86 11.93
C GLY A 23 -3.85 10.61 11.05
N TYR A 24 -3.02 10.60 10.03
CA TYR A 24 -2.89 9.49 9.10
C TYR A 24 -1.46 9.02 9.00
N GLU A 25 -1.26 7.81 8.51
CA GLU A 25 0.07 7.28 8.22
C GLU A 25 0.32 7.32 6.71
N LEU A 26 1.48 7.82 6.31
CA LEU A 26 1.90 7.76 4.92
C LEU A 26 2.52 6.37 4.66
N VAL A 27 1.85 5.57 3.85
CA VAL A 27 2.27 4.20 3.56
C VAL A 27 3.25 4.15 2.42
N ASP A 28 2.93 4.83 1.33
CA ASP A 28 3.76 4.79 0.12
C ASP A 28 3.41 5.96 -0.79
N ILE A 29 4.28 6.23 -1.74
CA ILE A 29 4.08 7.24 -2.78
C ILE A 29 4.43 6.58 -4.11
N ASP A 30 3.57 6.77 -5.12
CA ASP A 30 3.81 6.30 -6.46
C ASP A 30 3.70 7.46 -7.44
N PHE A 31 4.57 7.47 -8.44
CA PHE A 31 4.56 8.49 -9.50
C PHE A 31 4.70 7.77 -10.83
N ARG A 32 3.61 7.71 -11.58
CA ARG A 32 3.55 6.95 -12.82
C ARG A 32 2.95 7.78 -13.95
N THR A 33 3.24 7.37 -15.18
CA THR A 33 2.64 7.98 -16.36
C THR A 33 1.45 7.15 -16.81
N THR A 34 0.30 7.78 -16.95
CA THR A 34 -0.93 7.16 -17.43
C THR A 34 -1.34 7.79 -18.77
N LYS A 35 -2.44 7.31 -19.36
CA LYS A 35 -2.96 7.89 -20.59
C LYS A 35 -3.37 9.36 -20.41
N GLU A 36 -3.80 9.72 -19.22
CA GLU A 36 -4.23 11.08 -18.89
C GLU A 36 -3.05 12.00 -18.53
N GLY A 37 -1.85 11.44 -18.35
CA GLY A 37 -0.67 12.19 -17.95
C GLY A 37 0.02 11.56 -16.76
N ARG A 38 0.85 12.35 -16.08
CA ARG A 38 1.57 11.86 -14.90
C ARG A 38 0.66 11.89 -13.69
N MET A 39 0.65 10.79 -12.93
CA MET A 39 -0.17 10.63 -11.73
C MET A 39 0.72 10.43 -10.50
N LEU A 40 0.60 11.32 -9.54
CA LEU A 40 1.26 11.21 -8.24
C LEU A 40 0.25 10.75 -7.22
N THR A 41 0.47 9.56 -6.64
CA THR A 41 -0.45 8.98 -5.67
C THR A 41 0.22 8.85 -4.31
N PHE A 42 -0.46 9.37 -3.29
CA PHE A 42 -0.08 9.20 -1.88
C PHE A 42 -1.02 8.18 -1.26
N TYR A 43 -0.47 7.09 -0.74
CA TYR A 43 -1.25 6.05 -0.06
C TYR A 43 -1.19 6.30 1.43
N ILE A 44 -2.35 6.49 2.04
CA ILE A 44 -2.47 6.78 3.47
C ILE A 44 -3.22 5.67 4.18
N TYR A 45 -3.05 5.59 5.50
CA TYR A 45 -3.66 4.56 6.33
C TYR A 45 -4.10 5.15 7.67
N ASP A 46 -5.22 4.63 8.18
CA ASP A 46 -5.70 4.88 9.54
C ASP A 46 -6.39 3.61 10.03
N GLU A 47 -6.18 3.26 11.30
CA GLU A 47 -6.77 2.07 11.90
C GLU A 47 -8.30 2.06 11.81
N ASP A 48 -8.92 3.23 11.89
CA ASP A 48 -10.37 3.38 11.82
C ASP A 48 -10.90 3.39 10.38
N GLY A 49 -10.01 3.22 9.40
CA GLY A 49 -10.36 3.27 7.99
C GLY A 49 -10.24 4.67 7.42
N ILE A 50 -10.16 4.73 6.10
CA ILE A 50 -10.02 5.99 5.35
C ILE A 50 -11.30 6.25 4.58
N THR A 51 -11.89 7.41 4.79
CA THR A 51 -13.09 7.86 4.07
C THR A 51 -12.71 8.76 2.89
N VAL A 52 -13.68 9.06 2.04
CA VAL A 52 -13.50 10.03 0.95
C VAL A 52 -13.15 11.40 1.51
N ASP A 53 -13.78 11.79 2.61
CA ASP A 53 -13.49 13.08 3.27
C ASP A 53 -12.05 13.12 3.78
N ASP A 54 -11.52 12.02 4.30
CA ASP A 54 -10.13 11.92 4.73
C ASP A 54 -9.18 12.13 3.56
N CYS A 55 -9.43 11.48 2.43
CA CYS A 55 -8.62 11.64 1.23
C CYS A 55 -8.66 13.08 0.73
N GLU A 56 -9.82 13.71 0.75
CA GLU A 56 -9.98 15.09 0.33
C GLU A 56 -9.21 16.05 1.23
N LYS A 57 -9.26 15.83 2.54
CA LYS A 57 -8.52 16.62 3.52
C LYS A 57 -7.01 16.57 3.26
N VAL A 58 -6.47 15.36 3.08
CA VAL A 58 -5.05 15.18 2.80
C VAL A 58 -4.69 15.73 1.43
N SER A 59 -5.54 15.52 0.43
CA SER A 59 -5.32 16.01 -0.93
C SER A 59 -5.24 17.54 -0.96
N ASN A 60 -6.13 18.23 -0.27
CA ASN A 60 -6.12 19.70 -0.21
C ASN A 60 -4.86 20.22 0.46
N PHE A 61 -4.43 19.56 1.53
CA PHE A 61 -3.20 19.93 2.22
C PHE A 61 -1.99 19.74 1.30
N LEU A 62 -1.89 18.60 0.64
CA LEU A 62 -0.77 18.28 -0.24
C LEU A 62 -0.74 19.19 -1.47
N ASP A 63 -1.89 19.48 -2.04
CA ASP A 63 -2.00 20.35 -3.21
C ASP A 63 -1.40 21.73 -2.92
N GLU A 64 -1.80 22.32 -1.80
CA GLU A 64 -1.28 23.60 -1.37
C GLU A 64 0.23 23.57 -1.10
N LYS A 65 0.70 22.54 -0.40
CA LYS A 65 2.13 22.40 -0.08
C LYS A 65 2.99 22.08 -1.29
N LEU A 66 2.50 21.26 -2.19
CA LEU A 66 3.23 20.94 -3.42
C LEU A 66 3.39 22.16 -4.33
N ASP A 67 2.35 23.00 -4.40
CA ASP A 67 2.43 24.25 -5.14
C ASP A 67 3.43 25.21 -4.51
N GLU A 68 3.41 25.32 -3.19
CA GLU A 68 4.30 26.21 -2.44
C GLU A 68 5.77 25.81 -2.58
N LEU A 69 6.05 24.48 -2.46
CA LEU A 69 7.42 23.98 -2.47
C LEU A 69 7.97 23.76 -3.89
N ASP A 70 7.11 23.66 -4.88
CA ASP A 70 7.48 23.49 -6.30
C ASP A 70 8.50 22.37 -6.51
N LEU A 71 8.25 21.22 -5.90
CA LEU A 71 9.16 20.09 -5.96
C LEU A 71 9.07 19.28 -7.26
N ILE A 72 7.95 19.40 -7.99
CA ILE A 72 7.69 18.64 -9.20
C ILE A 72 7.53 19.59 -10.37
N LYS A 73 8.37 19.43 -11.39
CA LYS A 73 8.32 20.25 -12.59
C LYS A 73 7.31 19.68 -13.58
N GLY A 74 6.54 20.55 -14.20
CA GLY A 74 5.57 20.19 -15.22
C GLY A 74 4.23 19.79 -14.63
N GLN A 75 3.34 19.37 -15.50
CA GLN A 75 1.98 18.99 -15.08
C GLN A 75 1.94 17.58 -14.50
N TYR A 76 1.11 17.42 -13.49
CA TYR A 76 0.83 16.12 -12.90
C TYR A 76 -0.54 16.20 -12.22
N TYR A 77 -1.12 15.02 -11.98
CA TYR A 77 -2.36 14.88 -11.24
C TYR A 77 -2.04 14.32 -9.86
N LEU A 78 -2.67 14.88 -8.84
CA LEU A 78 -2.52 14.42 -7.47
C LEU A 78 -3.68 13.51 -7.11
N GLU A 79 -3.35 12.34 -6.56
CA GLU A 79 -4.34 11.41 -6.04
C GLU A 79 -3.94 11.03 -4.62
N VAL A 80 -4.90 11.01 -3.72
CA VAL A 80 -4.72 10.48 -2.36
C VAL A 80 -5.68 9.31 -2.23
N SER A 81 -5.14 8.17 -1.83
CA SER A 81 -5.91 6.93 -1.71
C SER A 81 -5.63 6.28 -0.38
N SER A 82 -6.59 5.48 0.10
CA SER A 82 -6.30 4.56 1.19
C SER A 82 -5.30 3.53 0.68
N GLN A 83 -4.69 2.76 1.60
CA GLN A 83 -3.85 1.63 1.17
C GLN A 83 -4.65 0.82 0.16
N ASP A 84 -4.25 0.89 -1.11
CA ASP A 84 -5.03 0.38 -2.21
C ASP A 84 -5.16 -1.14 -2.13
N LEU A 85 -6.39 -1.63 -2.25
CA LEU A 85 -6.67 -3.06 -2.23
C LEU A 85 -6.03 -3.80 -3.40
N SER A 86 -5.77 -3.11 -4.51
CA SER A 86 -5.09 -3.69 -5.65
C SER A 86 -3.57 -3.66 -5.52
N ARG A 87 -3.04 -2.89 -4.56
CA ARG A 87 -1.61 -2.76 -4.36
C ARG A 87 -1.06 -3.99 -3.63
N PRO A 88 -0.01 -4.65 -4.17
CA PRO A 88 0.58 -5.79 -3.49
C PRO A 88 1.18 -5.39 -2.14
N LEU A 89 1.02 -6.27 -1.15
CA LEU A 89 1.66 -6.11 0.16
C LEU A 89 3.12 -6.53 0.01
N LYS A 90 4.05 -5.66 0.38
CA LYS A 90 5.48 -5.87 0.11
C LYS A 90 6.32 -6.08 1.36
N THR A 91 5.93 -5.51 2.47
CA THR A 91 6.73 -5.52 3.70
C THR A 91 6.05 -6.28 4.82
N ASP A 92 6.81 -6.68 5.82
CA ASP A 92 6.25 -7.30 7.02
C ASP A 92 5.27 -6.37 7.70
N ARG A 93 5.54 -5.08 7.67
CA ARG A 93 4.65 -4.07 8.23
C ARG A 93 3.31 -4.04 7.52
N ASP A 94 3.31 -4.18 6.18
CA ASP A 94 2.07 -4.29 5.40
C ASP A 94 1.27 -5.51 5.83
N LEU A 95 1.93 -6.64 6.07
CA LEU A 95 1.28 -7.87 6.52
C LEU A 95 0.70 -7.73 7.93
N ILE A 96 1.43 -7.08 8.83
CA ILE A 96 0.96 -6.84 10.19
C ILE A 96 -0.29 -5.98 10.19
N ARG A 97 -0.33 -4.94 9.36
CA ARG A 97 -1.51 -4.07 9.26
C ARG A 97 -2.75 -4.80 8.75
N ASN A 98 -2.55 -5.85 8.00
CA ASN A 98 -3.64 -6.60 7.36
C ASN A 98 -3.83 -7.99 7.96
N TYR A 99 -3.48 -8.13 9.24
CA TYR A 99 -3.52 -9.40 9.95
C TYR A 99 -4.90 -10.06 9.93
N GLN A 100 -5.96 -9.27 9.98
CA GLN A 100 -7.34 -9.80 10.00
C GLN A 100 -8.01 -9.80 8.63
N GLU A 101 -7.28 -9.42 7.59
CA GLU A 101 -7.83 -9.35 6.25
C GLU A 101 -7.58 -10.65 5.48
N LEU A 102 -8.55 -11.05 4.68
CA LEU A 102 -8.36 -12.18 3.77
C LEU A 102 -7.39 -11.78 2.67
N LEU A 103 -6.33 -12.55 2.51
CA LEU A 103 -5.27 -12.26 1.54
C LEU A 103 -5.29 -13.26 0.40
N LYS A 104 -4.99 -12.79 -0.80
CA LYS A 104 -4.74 -13.63 -1.96
C LYS A 104 -3.24 -13.74 -2.15
N VAL A 105 -2.71 -14.94 -1.99
CA VAL A 105 -1.29 -15.22 -2.10
C VAL A 105 -1.04 -15.91 -3.43
N LYS A 106 -0.32 -15.21 -4.33
CA LYS A 106 0.02 -15.77 -5.64
C LYS A 106 1.45 -16.28 -5.59
N LEU A 107 1.63 -17.54 -5.99
CA LEU A 107 2.93 -18.18 -6.01
C LEU A 107 3.60 -18.01 -7.38
N LYS A 108 4.92 -18.15 -7.40
CA LYS A 108 5.71 -18.03 -8.64
C LYS A 108 5.34 -19.09 -9.66
N THR A 109 4.78 -20.22 -9.22
CA THR A 109 4.28 -21.29 -10.10
C THR A 109 3.02 -20.88 -10.88
N GLY A 110 2.34 -19.81 -10.45
CA GLY A 110 1.07 -19.38 -11.02
C GLY A 110 -0.14 -19.79 -10.19
N ASP A 111 0.04 -20.71 -9.27
CA ASP A 111 -1.03 -21.09 -8.33
C ASP A 111 -1.28 -19.99 -7.34
N PHE A 112 -2.47 -19.99 -6.75
CA PHE A 112 -2.79 -19.06 -5.68
C PHE A 112 -3.67 -19.71 -4.63
N PHE A 113 -3.71 -19.12 -3.43
CA PHE A 113 -4.66 -19.50 -2.39
C PHE A 113 -5.13 -18.28 -1.62
N LEU A 114 -6.22 -18.43 -0.90
CA LEU A 114 -6.76 -17.38 -0.03
C LEU A 114 -6.54 -17.78 1.43
N GLY A 115 -6.07 -16.86 2.24
CA GLY A 115 -5.83 -17.14 3.65
C GLY A 115 -5.56 -15.90 4.46
N TYR A 116 -5.50 -16.09 5.77
CA TYR A 116 -5.17 -15.04 6.73
C TYR A 116 -3.74 -15.25 7.22
N ILE A 117 -2.98 -14.17 7.38
CA ILE A 117 -1.62 -14.30 7.90
C ILE A 117 -1.66 -14.68 9.39
N GLU A 118 -0.90 -15.70 9.77
CA GLU A 118 -0.79 -16.18 11.15
C GLU A 118 0.57 -15.89 11.75
N GLU A 119 1.64 -16.16 11.02
CA GLU A 119 3.00 -15.95 11.49
C GLU A 119 3.85 -15.35 10.38
N ILE A 120 4.69 -14.40 10.77
CA ILE A 120 5.64 -13.76 9.88
C ILE A 120 7.04 -14.11 10.36
N ASN A 121 7.71 -15.00 9.64
CA ASN A 121 9.03 -15.48 9.97
C ASN A 121 10.06 -14.91 9.00
N GLU A 122 11.34 -15.09 9.29
CA GLU A 122 12.41 -14.56 8.45
C GLU A 122 12.39 -15.17 7.04
N ASP A 123 12.20 -16.48 6.94
CA ASP A 123 12.26 -17.19 5.67
C ASP A 123 10.91 -17.62 5.12
N ASP A 124 9.89 -17.72 5.96
CA ASP A 124 8.57 -18.20 5.54
C ASP A 124 7.44 -17.40 6.17
N LEU A 125 6.26 -17.57 5.60
CA LEU A 125 5.02 -17.00 6.12
C LEU A 125 4.03 -18.14 6.36
N VAL A 126 3.31 -18.08 7.48
CA VAL A 126 2.30 -19.07 7.80
C VAL A 126 0.93 -18.44 7.66
N PHE A 127 0.05 -19.08 6.90
CA PHE A 127 -1.30 -18.63 6.63
C PHE A 127 -2.31 -19.62 7.19
N ARG A 128 -3.44 -19.08 7.67
CA ARG A 128 -4.58 -19.88 8.04
C ARG A 128 -5.53 -19.94 6.84
N VAL A 129 -5.73 -21.14 6.31
CA VAL A 129 -6.56 -21.37 5.14
C VAL A 129 -7.81 -22.16 5.55
N GLU A 130 -8.97 -21.67 5.16
CA GLU A 130 -10.24 -22.36 5.39
C GLU A 130 -10.57 -23.22 4.18
N LYS A 131 -10.68 -24.55 4.40
CA LYS A 131 -10.99 -25.47 3.33
C LYS A 131 -11.98 -26.52 3.85
N ASP A 132 -13.12 -26.65 3.18
CA ASP A 132 -14.17 -27.62 3.54
C ASP A 132 -14.59 -27.54 5.02
N LYS A 133 -14.77 -26.31 5.52
CA LYS A 133 -15.15 -25.99 6.91
C LYS A 133 -14.08 -26.36 7.94
N LYS A 134 -12.85 -26.63 7.49
CA LYS A 134 -11.70 -26.88 8.36
C LYS A 134 -10.66 -25.80 8.17
N GLU A 135 -9.98 -25.46 9.25
CA GLU A 135 -8.86 -24.54 9.19
C GLU A 135 -7.56 -25.33 9.10
N GLU A 136 -6.72 -24.96 8.17
CA GLU A 136 -5.39 -25.54 8.00
C GLU A 136 -4.36 -24.44 8.02
N LYS A 137 -3.19 -24.74 8.59
CA LYS A 137 -2.05 -23.83 8.53
C LYS A 137 -1.18 -24.22 7.35
N VAL A 138 -0.85 -23.26 6.50
CA VAL A 138 0.00 -23.45 5.35
C VAL A 138 1.23 -22.59 5.51
N SER A 139 2.40 -23.23 5.53
CA SER A 139 3.67 -22.53 5.56
C SER A 139 4.21 -22.38 4.15
N VAL A 140 4.56 -21.17 3.74
CA VAL A 140 5.07 -20.89 2.41
C VAL A 140 6.38 -20.13 2.53
N ASN A 141 7.41 -20.60 1.82
CA ASN A 141 8.68 -19.90 1.76
C ASN A 141 8.50 -18.58 1.02
N ARG A 142 9.05 -17.49 1.55
CA ARG A 142 8.93 -16.17 0.93
C ARG A 142 9.44 -16.15 -0.51
N GLU A 143 10.45 -16.93 -0.81
CA GLU A 143 11.01 -17.01 -2.17
C GLU A 143 10.02 -17.56 -3.19
N ASP A 144 9.05 -18.34 -2.75
CA ASP A 144 8.04 -18.95 -3.62
C ASP A 144 6.85 -18.03 -3.88
N ILE A 145 6.76 -16.92 -3.16
CA ILE A 145 5.63 -15.98 -3.27
C ILE A 145 5.93 -14.93 -4.33
N LYS A 146 5.02 -14.80 -5.30
CA LYS A 146 5.12 -13.76 -6.32
C LYS A 146 4.55 -12.44 -5.83
N LYS A 147 3.35 -12.46 -5.25
CA LYS A 147 2.73 -11.28 -4.67
C LYS A 147 1.60 -11.66 -3.72
N ILE A 148 1.30 -10.75 -2.80
CA ILE A 148 0.19 -10.88 -1.85
C ILE A 148 -0.69 -9.64 -1.99
N ASN A 149 -1.99 -9.83 -2.17
CA ASN A 149 -2.97 -8.76 -2.24
C ASN A 149 -4.09 -9.01 -1.24
N ILE A 150 -4.79 -7.95 -0.87
CA ILE A 150 -6.02 -8.09 -0.08
C ILE A 150 -7.11 -8.58 -1.03
N GLU A 151 -7.81 -9.65 -0.61
CA GLU A 151 -8.94 -10.17 -1.38
C GLU A 151 -10.21 -9.43 -1.02
N ILE A 152 -10.92 -8.94 -2.02
CA ILE A 152 -12.18 -8.25 -1.83
C ILE A 152 -13.30 -9.27 -1.84
N VAL A 153 -14.04 -9.35 -0.72
CA VAL A 153 -15.19 -10.23 -0.59
C VAL A 153 -16.45 -9.36 -0.63
N PHE A 154 -17.31 -9.63 -1.58
CA PHE A 154 -18.58 -8.93 -1.74
C PHE A 154 -19.74 -9.77 -1.22
#